data_26befea0bc08a2f6fa3aef7523e4e399
#
_entry.id   26befea0bc08a2f6fa3aef7523e4e399
#
_cell.length_a   1.000
_cell.length_b   1.000
_cell.length_c   1.000
_cell.angle_alpha   90.00
_cell.angle_beta   90.00
_cell.angle_gamma   90.00
#
_symmetry.space_group_name_H-M   'P 1'
#
loop_
_entity.id
_entity.type
_entity.pdbx_description
1 polymer ?
#
loop_
_entity_poly.entity_id
_entity_poly.type
_entity_poly.pdbx_seq_one_letter_code
_entity_poly.pdbx_strand_id
1 'polypeptide(L)'
;MWSGKSVSVILMTYNERDSIRATIDGFLGTGLVDEVLVVNNNAAPGTSEEVALTAAREVLETRQGYGWASRRGLREARGDLLVLAEPDGTFLPSDIVKLLAYSDGCDAVFGTRTTRALIWSGANMGAFLKWGNWAVAKMVEVLFNTSHLSDVGCTYKLLTRQLADELCLDELVLHLEC
;
A
#
# COMPACT_ATOMS: atom_id res chain seq x y z
N MET A 1 -5.03 5.37 15.94
CA MET A 1 -5.58 6.68 15.49
C MET A 1 -4.46 7.71 15.32
N TRP A 2 -4.51 8.52 14.28
CA TRP A 2 -3.56 9.58 13.97
C TRP A 2 -4.28 10.94 13.88
N SER A 3 -3.92 11.90 14.70
CA SER A 3 -4.54 13.26 14.73
C SER A 3 -6.08 13.24 14.75
N GLY A 4 -6.68 12.28 15.46
CA GLY A 4 -8.14 12.12 15.54
C GLY A 4 -8.77 11.35 14.37
N LYS A 5 -7.99 10.93 13.37
CA LYS A 5 -8.42 10.12 12.22
C LYS A 5 -8.11 8.64 12.46
N SER A 6 -9.00 7.75 12.03
CA SER A 6 -8.77 6.31 12.05
C SER A 6 -7.89 5.87 10.88
N VAL A 7 -7.03 4.88 11.11
CA VAL A 7 -6.04 4.39 10.14
C VAL A 7 -6.32 2.93 9.81
N SER A 8 -6.58 2.63 8.53
CA SER A 8 -6.66 1.26 8.00
C SER A 8 -5.41 0.96 7.16
N VAL A 9 -4.77 -0.16 7.43
CA VAL A 9 -3.73 -0.73 6.56
C VAL A 9 -4.35 -1.83 5.72
N ILE A 10 -4.16 -1.75 4.42
CA ILE A 10 -4.68 -2.68 3.42
C ILE A 10 -3.50 -3.50 2.89
N LEU A 11 -3.51 -4.80 3.17
CA LEU A 11 -2.49 -5.75 2.74
C LEU A 11 -3.06 -6.62 1.62
N MET A 12 -2.55 -6.45 0.39
CA MET A 12 -2.91 -7.32 -0.73
C MET A 12 -1.97 -8.53 -0.70
N THR A 13 -2.53 -9.75 -0.67
CA THR A 13 -1.74 -10.98 -0.61
C THR A 13 -2.07 -11.98 -1.72
N TYR A 14 -1.01 -12.61 -2.23
CA TYR A 14 -1.04 -13.67 -3.23
C TYR A 14 -0.09 -14.83 -2.84
N ASN A 15 1.20 -14.57 -2.66
CA ASN A 15 2.21 -15.59 -2.33
C ASN A 15 2.93 -15.35 -0.98
N GLU A 16 2.44 -14.44 -0.15
CA GLU A 16 3.10 -13.94 1.05
C GLU A 16 2.66 -14.67 2.32
N ARG A 17 2.27 -15.95 2.23
CA ARG A 17 1.83 -16.77 3.37
C ARG A 17 2.78 -16.70 4.56
N ASP A 18 4.09 -16.84 4.32
CA ASP A 18 5.09 -16.98 5.39
C ASP A 18 5.40 -15.65 6.10
N SER A 19 5.09 -14.51 5.48
CA SER A 19 5.36 -13.17 6.01
C SER A 19 4.10 -12.43 6.48
N ILE A 20 2.91 -12.84 6.02
CA ILE A 20 1.65 -12.12 6.25
C ILE A 20 1.38 -11.88 7.74
N ARG A 21 1.51 -12.89 8.58
CA ARG A 21 1.25 -12.80 10.02
C ARG A 21 2.19 -11.81 10.70
N ALA A 22 3.49 -11.91 10.46
CA ALA A 22 4.48 -11.01 11.05
C ALA A 22 4.24 -9.56 10.60
N THR A 23 3.81 -9.35 9.34
CA THR A 23 3.47 -8.02 8.82
C THR A 23 2.24 -7.44 9.51
N ILE A 24 1.17 -8.22 9.68
CA ILE A 24 -0.04 -7.82 10.41
C ILE A 24 0.30 -7.41 11.85
N ASP A 25 0.98 -8.29 12.57
CA ASP A 25 1.38 -8.07 13.97
C ASP A 25 2.29 -6.84 14.08
N GLY A 26 3.18 -6.65 13.12
CA GLY A 26 4.04 -5.47 13.04
C GLY A 26 3.27 -4.16 12.89
N PHE A 27 2.27 -4.10 12.01
CA PHE A 27 1.43 -2.90 11.86
C PHE A 27 0.58 -2.62 13.10
N LEU A 28 -0.09 -3.64 13.64
CA LEU A 28 -0.87 -3.51 14.88
C LEU A 28 0.01 -3.10 16.06
N GLY A 29 1.22 -3.64 16.13
CA GLY A 29 2.20 -3.33 17.18
C GLY A 29 2.71 -1.88 17.18
N THR A 30 2.52 -1.13 16.09
CA THR A 30 2.87 0.30 16.05
C THR A 30 1.98 1.18 16.96
N GLY A 31 0.78 0.70 17.32
CA GLY A 31 -0.23 1.48 18.05
C GLY A 31 -0.85 2.63 17.27
N LEU A 32 -0.51 2.79 15.98
CA LEU A 32 -1.02 3.85 15.10
C LEU A 32 -2.17 3.37 14.21
N VAL A 33 -2.29 2.06 14.02
CA VAL A 33 -3.24 1.41 13.12
C VAL A 33 -4.46 0.95 13.89
N ASP A 34 -5.64 1.27 13.40
CA ASP A 34 -6.94 0.90 14.00
C ASP A 34 -7.52 -0.35 13.32
N GLU A 35 -7.21 -0.58 12.05
CA GLU A 35 -7.65 -1.73 11.27
C GLU A 35 -6.52 -2.24 10.38
N VAL A 36 -6.32 -3.56 10.35
CA VAL A 36 -5.59 -4.23 9.27
C VAL A 36 -6.60 -5.04 8.47
N LEU A 37 -6.69 -4.71 7.17
CA LEU A 37 -7.53 -5.41 6.21
C LEU A 37 -6.65 -6.20 5.25
N VAL A 38 -6.80 -7.50 5.24
CA VAL A 38 -6.14 -8.37 4.27
C VAL A 38 -7.06 -8.62 3.10
N VAL A 39 -6.60 -8.34 1.90
CA VAL A 39 -7.30 -8.69 0.66
C VAL A 39 -6.65 -9.93 0.08
N ASN A 40 -7.31 -11.07 0.27
CA ASN A 40 -6.89 -12.34 -0.31
C ASN A 40 -7.24 -12.36 -1.80
N ASN A 41 -6.23 -12.27 -2.65
CA ASN A 41 -6.40 -12.29 -4.10
C ASN A 41 -5.96 -13.62 -4.71
N ASN A 42 -6.70 -14.70 -4.38
CA ASN A 42 -6.35 -16.08 -4.70
C ASN A 42 -4.99 -16.48 -4.09
N ALA A 43 -4.81 -16.16 -2.82
CA ALA A 43 -3.55 -16.34 -2.11
C ALA A 43 -3.18 -17.83 -1.96
N ALA A 44 -1.90 -18.07 -1.72
CA ALA A 44 -1.35 -19.40 -1.51
C ALA A 44 -2.11 -20.16 -0.38
N PRO A 45 -2.32 -21.47 -0.51
CA PRO A 45 -2.97 -22.28 0.54
C PRO A 45 -2.31 -22.07 1.90
N GLY A 46 -3.12 -21.94 2.94
CA GLY A 46 -2.64 -21.67 4.30
C GLY A 46 -2.53 -20.19 4.66
N THR A 47 -2.69 -19.26 3.71
CA THR A 47 -2.63 -17.81 3.99
C THR A 47 -3.78 -17.37 4.88
N SER A 48 -5.02 -17.80 4.60
CA SER A 48 -6.18 -17.44 5.43
C SER A 48 -6.09 -17.98 6.86
N GLU A 49 -5.47 -19.14 7.03
CA GLU A 49 -5.21 -19.72 8.34
C GLU A 49 -4.24 -18.85 9.16
N GLU A 50 -3.18 -18.34 8.52
CA GLU A 50 -2.25 -17.42 9.19
C GLU A 50 -2.92 -16.09 9.53
N VAL A 51 -3.76 -15.55 8.63
CA VAL A 51 -4.53 -14.32 8.90
C VAL A 51 -5.50 -14.53 10.06
N ALA A 52 -6.20 -15.67 10.13
CA ALA A 52 -7.16 -15.99 11.19
C ALA A 52 -6.53 -16.08 12.60
N LEU A 53 -5.21 -16.22 12.70
CA LEU A 53 -4.47 -16.19 13.98
C LEU A 53 -4.17 -14.76 14.48
N THR A 54 -4.59 -13.74 13.74
CA THR A 54 -4.33 -12.33 14.02
C THR A 54 -5.64 -11.56 14.27
N ALA A 55 -5.53 -10.27 14.59
CA ALA A 55 -6.70 -9.39 14.71
C ALA A 55 -7.09 -8.73 13.37
N ALA A 56 -6.50 -9.15 12.24
CA ALA A 56 -6.84 -8.60 10.94
C ALA A 56 -8.20 -9.12 10.44
N ARG A 57 -8.85 -8.30 9.63
CA ARG A 57 -10.05 -8.70 8.88
C ARG A 57 -9.65 -9.13 7.48
N GLU A 58 -10.15 -10.25 7.00
CA GLU A 58 -9.90 -10.75 5.65
C GLU A 58 -11.11 -10.55 4.74
N VAL A 59 -10.86 -10.20 3.48
CA VAL A 59 -11.84 -10.17 2.39
C VAL A 59 -11.26 -10.86 1.16
N LEU A 60 -12.11 -11.52 0.39
CA LEU A 60 -11.72 -12.23 -0.82
C LEU A 60 -11.98 -11.37 -2.05
N GLU A 61 -10.98 -11.24 -2.93
CA GLU A 61 -11.13 -10.75 -4.30
C GLU A 61 -10.76 -11.85 -5.28
N THR A 62 -11.77 -12.36 -6.00
CA THR A 62 -11.61 -13.50 -6.91
C THR A 62 -11.00 -13.11 -8.26
N ARG A 63 -11.13 -11.86 -8.67
CA ARG A 63 -10.49 -11.37 -9.90
C ARG A 63 -9.00 -11.18 -9.62
N GLN A 64 -8.18 -11.94 -10.33
CA GLN A 64 -6.74 -11.91 -10.16
C GLN A 64 -6.16 -10.56 -10.62
N GLY A 65 -5.28 -9.98 -9.82
CA GLY A 65 -4.51 -8.78 -10.16
C GLY A 65 -4.44 -7.76 -9.03
N TYR A 66 -3.29 -7.11 -8.93
CA TYR A 66 -3.01 -6.09 -7.90
C TYR A 66 -4.04 -4.95 -7.88
N GLY A 67 -4.45 -4.48 -9.07
CA GLY A 67 -5.44 -3.40 -9.19
C GLY A 67 -6.81 -3.79 -8.62
N TRP A 68 -7.27 -5.03 -8.87
CA TRP A 68 -8.52 -5.53 -8.31
C TRP A 68 -8.46 -5.67 -6.80
N ALA A 69 -7.35 -6.21 -6.29
CA ALA A 69 -7.14 -6.35 -4.85
C ALA A 69 -7.08 -4.98 -4.15
N SER A 70 -6.34 -4.02 -4.72
CA SER A 70 -6.24 -2.66 -4.18
C SER A 70 -7.61 -1.97 -4.15
N ARG A 71 -8.38 -2.05 -5.25
CA ARG A 71 -9.73 -1.48 -5.35
C ARG A 71 -10.69 -2.10 -4.34
N ARG A 72 -10.63 -3.43 -4.18
CA ARG A 72 -11.41 -4.13 -3.15
C ARG A 72 -11.04 -3.65 -1.76
N GLY A 73 -9.76 -3.52 -1.46
CA GLY A 73 -9.27 -3.06 -0.18
C GLY A 73 -9.70 -1.63 0.14
N LEU A 74 -9.57 -0.69 -0.81
CA LEU A 74 -9.99 0.70 -0.64
C LEU A 74 -11.49 0.83 -0.34
N ARG A 75 -12.34 0.01 -1.00
CA ARG A 75 -13.78 0.01 -0.77
C ARG A 75 -14.19 -0.59 0.58
N GLU A 76 -13.49 -1.62 1.02
CA GLU A 76 -13.84 -2.37 2.23
C GLU A 76 -13.22 -1.82 3.50
N ALA A 77 -12.11 -1.12 3.43
CA ALA A 77 -11.46 -0.51 4.57
C ALA A 77 -12.36 0.55 5.23
N ARG A 78 -12.24 0.73 6.54
CA ARG A 78 -13.15 1.56 7.35
C ARG A 78 -12.53 2.85 7.86
N GLY A 79 -11.21 2.99 7.76
CA GLY A 79 -10.46 4.15 8.28
C GLY A 79 -10.65 5.42 7.46
N ASP A 80 -10.31 6.56 8.04
CA ASP A 80 -10.25 7.86 7.39
C ASP A 80 -8.97 8.01 6.55
N LEU A 81 -7.91 7.35 6.97
CA LEU A 81 -6.62 7.26 6.29
C LEU A 81 -6.38 5.81 5.87
N LEU A 82 -6.13 5.59 4.61
CA LEU A 82 -5.98 4.27 3.99
C LEU A 82 -4.54 4.07 3.53
N VAL A 83 -3.85 3.10 4.09
CA VAL A 83 -2.46 2.77 3.76
C VAL A 83 -2.44 1.46 3.00
N LEU A 84 -1.99 1.49 1.75
CA LEU A 84 -1.74 0.31 0.92
C LEU A 84 -0.31 -0.18 1.19
N ALA A 85 -0.14 -1.48 1.41
CA ALA A 85 1.17 -2.11 1.58
C ALA A 85 1.14 -3.57 1.08
N GLU A 86 2.31 -4.11 0.77
CA GLU A 86 2.50 -5.52 0.46
C GLU A 86 3.10 -6.25 1.68
N PRO A 87 2.63 -7.47 2.00
CA PRO A 87 3.12 -8.21 3.16
C PRO A 87 4.35 -9.07 2.85
N ASP A 88 5.20 -8.64 1.92
CA ASP A 88 6.41 -9.33 1.46
C ASP A 88 7.68 -9.03 2.27
N GLY A 89 7.55 -8.21 3.32
CA GLY A 89 8.67 -7.80 4.18
C GLY A 89 9.55 -6.67 3.61
N THR A 90 9.21 -6.11 2.44
CA THR A 90 9.96 -4.97 1.86
C THR A 90 9.70 -3.66 2.57
N PHE A 91 8.56 -3.52 3.25
CA PHE A 91 8.18 -2.33 3.99
C PHE A 91 8.22 -2.58 5.50
N LEU A 92 8.88 -1.69 6.24
CA LEU A 92 8.85 -1.75 7.69
C LEU A 92 7.54 -1.14 8.20
N PRO A 93 6.76 -1.86 9.03
CA PRO A 93 5.54 -1.33 9.63
C PRO A 93 5.75 -0.01 10.40
N SER A 94 6.92 0.16 11.04
CA SER A 94 7.30 1.39 11.73
C SER A 94 7.39 2.62 10.83
N ASP A 95 7.60 2.43 9.52
CA ASP A 95 7.69 3.53 8.56
C ASP A 95 6.33 4.17 8.23
N ILE A 96 5.22 3.58 8.70
CA ILE A 96 3.87 4.16 8.56
C ILE A 96 3.80 5.59 9.11
N VAL A 97 4.54 5.88 10.17
CA VAL A 97 4.59 7.23 10.76
C VAL A 97 5.04 8.28 9.75
N LYS A 98 5.92 7.91 8.80
CA LYS A 98 6.42 8.83 7.77
C LYS A 98 5.31 9.22 6.78
N LEU A 99 4.44 8.27 6.41
CA LEU A 99 3.29 8.55 5.55
C LEU A 99 2.24 9.38 6.30
N LEU A 100 1.95 8.99 7.54
CA LEU A 100 0.98 9.67 8.39
C LEU A 100 1.36 11.13 8.68
N ALA A 101 2.64 11.43 8.82
CA ALA A 101 3.13 12.78 9.08
C ALA A 101 2.78 13.78 7.97
N TYR A 102 2.58 13.33 6.73
CA TYR A 102 2.19 14.18 5.61
C TYR A 102 0.68 14.20 5.35
N SER A 103 -0.11 13.39 6.04
CA SER A 103 -1.56 13.25 5.78
C SER A 103 -2.39 14.48 6.16
N ASP A 104 -1.85 15.42 6.92
CA ASP A 104 -2.56 16.64 7.28
C ASP A 104 -2.56 17.68 6.15
N GLY A 105 -1.62 17.57 5.21
CA GLY A 105 -1.48 18.51 4.09
C GLY A 105 -1.60 17.89 2.70
N CYS A 106 -1.80 16.57 2.60
CA CYS A 106 -1.83 15.86 1.33
C CYS A 106 -2.90 14.77 1.36
N ASP A 107 -3.73 14.69 0.31
CA ASP A 107 -4.73 13.63 0.14
C ASP A 107 -4.11 12.31 -0.31
N ALA A 108 -2.92 12.36 -0.92
CA ALA A 108 -2.15 11.18 -1.29
C ALA A 108 -0.68 11.36 -0.91
N VAL A 109 -0.09 10.35 -0.27
CA VAL A 109 1.33 10.29 0.08
C VAL A 109 1.91 9.00 -0.50
N PHE A 110 2.94 9.13 -1.33
CA PHE A 110 3.60 7.99 -1.96
C PHE A 110 4.97 7.75 -1.31
N GLY A 111 5.23 6.53 -0.91
CA GLY A 111 6.57 6.10 -0.51
C GLY A 111 7.55 6.15 -1.69
N THR A 112 8.84 6.18 -1.41
CA THR A 112 9.89 6.11 -2.42
C THR A 112 11.01 5.17 -1.97
N ARG A 113 11.48 4.34 -2.88
CA ARG A 113 12.64 3.44 -2.69
C ARG A 113 13.88 3.96 -3.41
N THR A 114 13.79 5.13 -4.03
CA THR A 114 14.88 5.68 -4.87
C THR A 114 15.71 6.74 -4.17
N THR A 115 15.22 7.34 -3.08
CA THR A 115 15.92 8.38 -2.34
C THR A 115 16.83 7.77 -1.29
N ARG A 116 18.17 7.91 -1.45
CA ARG A 116 19.20 7.31 -0.58
C ARG A 116 19.00 7.56 0.92
N ALA A 117 18.47 8.71 1.30
CA ALA A 117 18.23 9.07 2.69
C ALA A 117 17.04 8.33 3.34
N LEU A 118 16.20 7.64 2.54
CA LEU A 118 14.99 6.97 2.97
C LEU A 118 15.03 5.46 2.73
N ILE A 119 16.11 4.95 2.11
CA ILE A 119 16.25 3.53 1.78
C ILE A 119 16.95 2.83 2.95
N TRP A 120 16.29 1.80 3.47
CA TRP A 120 16.94 0.85 4.37
C TRP A 120 17.97 0.00 3.58
N SER A 121 19.09 -0.37 4.22
CA SER A 121 20.24 -1.02 3.60
C SER A 121 19.99 -2.40 2.94
N GLY A 122 18.76 -2.92 3.01
CA GLY A 122 18.33 -4.19 2.40
C GLY A 122 17.48 -4.06 1.13
N ALA A 123 17.07 -2.85 0.74
CA ALA A 123 16.23 -2.66 -0.46
C ALA A 123 17.08 -2.75 -1.74
N ASN A 124 17.05 -3.90 -2.41
CA ASN A 124 17.88 -4.19 -3.58
C ASN A 124 17.10 -3.91 -4.87
N MET A 125 17.12 -2.65 -5.36
CA MET A 125 16.71 -2.34 -6.74
C MET A 125 17.94 -2.29 -7.66
N GLY A 126 17.98 -3.16 -8.66
CA GLY A 126 19.03 -3.13 -9.69
C GLY A 126 19.08 -1.78 -10.41
N ALA A 127 20.27 -1.38 -10.90
CA ALA A 127 20.48 -0.08 -11.56
C ALA A 127 19.53 0.15 -12.74
N PHE A 128 19.21 -0.90 -13.50
CA PHE A 128 18.30 -0.86 -14.64
C PHE A 128 16.86 -0.53 -14.22
N LEU A 129 16.36 -1.16 -13.15
CA LEU A 129 15.04 -0.89 -12.61
C LEU A 129 14.91 0.54 -12.05
N LYS A 130 15.97 1.05 -11.41
CA LYS A 130 16.02 2.44 -10.95
C LYS A 130 15.91 3.43 -12.10
N TRP A 131 16.64 3.17 -13.18
CA TRP A 131 16.61 4.04 -14.36
C TRP A 131 15.25 4.00 -15.06
N GLY A 132 14.69 2.80 -15.27
CA GLY A 132 13.37 2.62 -15.86
C GLY A 132 12.25 3.31 -15.04
N ASN A 133 12.25 3.11 -13.74
CA ASN A 133 11.30 3.73 -12.83
C ASN A 133 11.43 5.27 -12.83
N TRP A 134 12.66 5.80 -12.87
CA TRP A 134 12.90 7.23 -13.00
C TRP A 134 12.36 7.77 -14.34
N ALA A 135 12.63 7.08 -15.44
CA ALA A 135 12.17 7.51 -16.77
C ALA A 135 10.64 7.56 -16.85
N VAL A 136 9.95 6.53 -16.31
CA VAL A 136 8.49 6.52 -16.24
C VAL A 136 7.96 7.64 -15.33
N ALA A 137 8.60 7.87 -14.18
CA ALA A 137 8.22 8.97 -13.29
C ALA A 137 8.29 10.32 -14.01
N LYS A 138 9.37 10.57 -14.76
CA LYS A 138 9.52 11.82 -15.55
C LYS A 138 8.51 11.93 -16.68
N MET A 139 8.18 10.82 -17.31
CA MET A 139 7.13 10.81 -18.35
C MET A 139 5.76 11.19 -17.76
N VAL A 140 5.41 10.64 -16.59
CA VAL A 140 4.16 10.97 -15.89
C VAL A 140 4.15 12.46 -15.47
N GLU A 141 5.26 12.96 -14.90
CA GLU A 141 5.38 14.39 -14.56
C GLU A 141 5.07 15.31 -15.76
N VAL A 142 5.67 15.00 -16.91
CA VAL A 142 5.49 15.82 -18.13
C VAL A 142 4.07 15.69 -18.72
N LEU A 143 3.53 14.46 -18.79
CA LEU A 143 2.23 14.22 -19.41
C LEU A 143 1.07 14.77 -18.59
N PHE A 144 1.18 14.72 -17.26
CA PHE A 144 0.09 15.10 -16.34
C PHE A 144 0.38 16.38 -15.56
N ASN A 145 1.52 17.04 -15.82
CA ASN A 145 1.95 18.25 -15.12
C ASN A 145 1.86 18.11 -13.58
N THR A 146 2.32 16.97 -13.07
CA THR A 146 2.28 16.66 -11.63
C THR A 146 3.53 17.18 -10.91
N SER A 147 3.47 17.16 -9.57
CA SER A 147 4.65 17.40 -8.72
C SER A 147 5.73 16.32 -8.94
N HIS A 148 6.94 16.58 -8.42
CA HIS A 148 8.09 15.70 -8.58
C HIS A 148 7.82 14.27 -8.08
N LEU A 149 7.87 13.29 -9.00
CA LEU A 149 7.79 11.87 -8.74
C LEU A 149 9.18 11.23 -8.83
N SER A 150 9.52 10.43 -7.85
CA SER A 150 10.81 9.70 -7.82
C SER A 150 10.66 8.19 -7.94
N ASP A 151 9.51 7.63 -7.60
CA ASP A 151 9.21 6.20 -7.63
C ASP A 151 7.72 5.96 -7.89
N VAL A 152 7.39 5.56 -9.12
CA VAL A 152 6.00 5.23 -9.50
C VAL A 152 5.61 3.80 -9.11
N GLY A 153 6.60 2.92 -8.93
CA GLY A 153 6.42 1.51 -8.59
C GLY A 153 6.35 1.22 -7.09
N CYS A 154 6.44 2.23 -6.20
CA CYS A 154 6.32 1.99 -4.77
C CYS A 154 4.86 1.72 -4.41
N THR A 155 4.59 0.56 -3.84
CA THR A 155 3.24 0.13 -3.42
C THR A 155 2.86 0.64 -2.04
N TYR A 156 3.80 1.19 -1.27
CA TYR A 156 3.53 1.80 0.03
C TYR A 156 2.98 3.21 -0.14
N LYS A 157 1.66 3.35 -0.02
CA LYS A 157 0.93 4.59 -0.31
C LYS A 157 -0.10 4.85 0.77
N LEU A 158 -0.33 6.13 1.06
CA LEU A 158 -1.44 6.58 1.90
C LEU A 158 -2.39 7.41 1.05
N LEU A 159 -3.68 7.19 1.22
CA LEU A 159 -4.76 7.97 0.63
C LEU A 159 -5.74 8.40 1.72
N THR A 160 -6.30 9.60 1.60
CA THR A 160 -7.48 9.97 2.39
C THR A 160 -8.70 9.17 1.91
N ARG A 161 -9.66 8.94 2.79
CA ARG A 161 -10.95 8.29 2.44
C ARG A 161 -11.63 9.01 1.29
N GLN A 162 -11.68 10.35 1.34
CA GLN A 162 -12.29 11.14 0.30
C GLN A 162 -11.68 10.86 -1.08
N LEU A 163 -10.36 10.91 -1.19
CA LEU A 163 -9.68 10.64 -2.45
C LEU A 163 -9.88 9.19 -2.91
N ALA A 164 -9.86 8.23 -1.98
CA ALA A 164 -10.09 6.83 -2.30
C ALA A 164 -11.51 6.58 -2.86
N ASP A 165 -12.51 7.24 -2.30
CA ASP A 165 -13.90 7.15 -2.78
C ASP A 165 -14.03 7.75 -4.19
N GLU A 166 -13.40 8.88 -4.47
CA GLU A 166 -13.36 9.49 -5.81
C GLU A 166 -12.69 8.54 -6.83
N LEU A 167 -11.52 7.97 -6.50
CA LEU A 167 -10.80 7.03 -7.37
C LEU A 167 -11.57 5.72 -7.60
N CYS A 168 -12.33 5.25 -6.61
CA CYS A 168 -13.11 4.00 -6.72
C CYS A 168 -14.41 4.16 -7.51
N LEU A 169 -14.90 5.39 -7.69
CA LEU A 169 -16.07 5.68 -8.52
C LEU A 169 -15.75 5.61 -10.01
N ASP A 170 -14.52 5.91 -10.39
CA ASP A 170 -14.10 5.94 -11.79
C ASP A 170 -13.60 4.55 -12.23
N GLU A 171 -14.45 3.80 -12.95
CA GLU A 171 -14.11 2.45 -13.42
C GLU A 171 -12.98 2.43 -14.46
N LEU A 172 -12.71 3.56 -15.10
CA LEU A 172 -11.73 3.67 -16.19
C LEU A 172 -10.28 3.77 -15.70
N VAL A 173 -10.04 4.24 -14.48
CA VAL A 173 -8.70 4.60 -13.99
C VAL A 173 -7.86 3.38 -13.57
N LEU A 174 -8.46 2.21 -13.36
CA LEU A 174 -7.75 1.02 -12.84
C LEU A 174 -7.50 -0.08 -13.88
N HIS A 175 -7.77 0.17 -15.15
CA HIS A 175 -7.45 -0.77 -16.25
C HIS A 175 -6.02 -0.67 -16.79
N LEU A 176 -5.13 0.09 -16.16
CA LEU A 176 -3.69 0.01 -16.43
C LEU A 176 -3.11 -1.17 -15.66
N GLU A 177 -3.44 -2.38 -16.12
CA GLU A 177 -2.67 -3.57 -15.79
C GLU A 177 -1.33 -3.49 -16.53
N CYS A 178 -0.25 -3.51 -15.75
CA CYS A 178 1.08 -3.87 -16.27
C CYS A 178 1.20 -5.38 -16.30
#